data_4ee77a3ed46e6762861f7fb224f11561
#
_entry.id   4ee77a3ed46e6762861f7fb224f11561
#
_cell.length_a   1.000
_cell.length_b   1.000
_cell.length_c   1.000
_cell.angle_alpha   90.00
_cell.angle_beta   90.00
_cell.angle_gamma   90.00
#
_symmetry.space_group_name_H-M   'P 1'
#
loop_
_entity.id
_entity.type
_entity.pdbx_description
1 polymer ?
#
loop_
_entity_poly.entity_id
_entity_poly.type
_entity_poly.pdbx_seq_one_letter_code
_entity_poly.pdbx_strand_id
1 'polypeptide(L)'
;AEENYEAISIAGAHPRTNDLRVDGVSFNDDFGLNDNGYPSQRSPISLNAIEQLAVKVAPASVEYSGFRGGVIEVITKSGTNEFTGEVFSYDRGDSFMGDESNGDVYTFDLDDTSEGFAFGGPIIKDKAFFYVTYEEAEISKPITHGPTGSGLPNNIRITTDEVANIRQITQDVYGFDPLGYTNSNVSVQEFTTARLDFDLTDAHRLTLNYKEVDSSKLNGANNSSRTMTFSSAEYQKGEITETTGMLLVSNWSDDFITEVSFSTKEQITSQMSPVGQALPFFQINDCGSQGIRCELGPDVSRHANDLATETTFAKIKGTYYMGNHKLTFGYENKLWD
;
A
#
# COMPACT_ATOMS: atom_id res chain seq x y z
N ALA A 1 -6.51 -15.09 -10.66
CA ALA A 1 -6.78 -13.91 -9.83
C ALA A 1 -5.91 -14.06 -8.60
N GLU A 2 -4.92 -13.19 -8.41
CA GLU A 2 -4.19 -13.10 -7.14
C GLU A 2 -5.21 -12.67 -6.09
N GLU A 3 -5.43 -13.51 -5.09
CA GLU A 3 -6.24 -13.12 -3.94
C GLU A 3 -5.47 -12.04 -3.17
N ASN A 4 -5.98 -10.82 -3.20
CA ASN A 4 -5.42 -9.72 -2.44
C ASN A 4 -5.97 -9.83 -1.00
N TYR A 5 -5.24 -10.59 -0.15
CA TYR A 5 -5.64 -10.86 1.23
C TYR A 5 -5.75 -9.62 2.13
N GLU A 6 -5.30 -8.46 1.66
CA GLU A 6 -5.37 -7.20 2.39
C GLU A 6 -6.53 -6.31 1.95
N ALA A 7 -7.31 -6.75 0.97
CA ALA A 7 -8.46 -6.01 0.48
C ALA A 7 -9.68 -6.22 1.37
N ILE A 8 -10.19 -5.16 1.98
CA ILE A 8 -11.34 -5.20 2.88
C ILE A 8 -12.61 -4.87 2.11
N SER A 9 -13.53 -5.84 2.00
CA SER A 9 -14.88 -5.61 1.48
C SER A 9 -15.84 -5.26 2.63
N ILE A 10 -16.47 -4.09 2.58
CA ILE A 10 -17.46 -3.64 3.56
C ILE A 10 -18.83 -3.65 2.89
N ALA A 11 -19.80 -4.32 3.52
CA ALA A 11 -21.17 -4.47 3.01
C ALA A 11 -21.26 -5.02 1.56
N GLY A 12 -20.28 -5.86 1.15
CA GLY A 12 -20.23 -6.44 -0.19
C GLY A 12 -19.76 -5.47 -1.28
N ALA A 13 -19.32 -4.26 -0.91
CA ALA A 13 -18.76 -3.30 -1.86
C ALA A 13 -17.32 -3.65 -2.22
N HIS A 14 -16.88 -3.25 -3.41
CA HIS A 14 -15.50 -3.42 -3.83
C HIS A 14 -14.55 -2.62 -2.92
N PRO A 15 -13.40 -3.16 -2.49
CA PRO A 15 -12.46 -2.50 -1.57
C PRO A 15 -12.07 -1.07 -1.98
N ARG A 16 -11.86 -0.81 -3.26
CA ARG A 16 -11.58 0.54 -3.82
C ARG A 16 -12.64 1.60 -3.49
N THR A 17 -13.83 1.18 -3.08
CA THR A 17 -14.95 2.09 -2.81
C THR A 17 -15.16 2.37 -1.33
N ASN A 18 -14.29 1.86 -0.46
CA ASN A 18 -14.21 2.26 0.93
C ASN A 18 -13.41 3.56 1.05
N ASP A 19 -13.63 4.31 2.12
CA ASP A 19 -12.82 5.47 2.48
C ASP A 19 -11.97 5.13 3.70
N LEU A 20 -10.65 5.05 3.53
CA LEU A 20 -9.69 4.95 4.61
C LEU A 20 -9.29 6.35 5.05
N ARG A 21 -9.54 6.69 6.30
CA ARG A 21 -9.16 7.97 6.90
C ARG A 21 -8.13 7.75 8.01
N VAL A 22 -7.03 8.46 7.94
CA VAL A 22 -6.01 8.48 8.97
C VAL A 22 -5.90 9.87 9.56
N ASP A 23 -6.21 10.02 10.84
CA ASP A 23 -6.34 11.31 11.53
C ASP A 23 -7.29 12.29 10.81
N GLY A 24 -8.38 11.75 10.23
CA GLY A 24 -9.41 12.52 9.54
C GLY A 24 -9.13 12.85 8.07
N VAL A 25 -7.97 12.49 7.54
CA VAL A 25 -7.58 12.70 6.14
C VAL A 25 -7.79 11.42 5.35
N SER A 26 -8.40 11.50 4.15
CA SER A 26 -8.55 10.34 3.25
C SER A 26 -7.19 9.86 2.75
N PHE A 27 -6.95 8.56 2.90
CA PHE A 27 -5.69 7.89 2.58
C PHE A 27 -5.89 6.80 1.52
N ASN A 28 -6.78 7.04 0.58
CA ASN A 28 -7.09 6.16 -0.54
C ASN A 28 -6.13 6.37 -1.70
N ASP A 29 -6.03 5.36 -2.58
CA ASP A 29 -5.38 5.46 -3.88
C ASP A 29 -6.16 6.40 -4.80
N ASP A 30 -5.59 7.55 -5.14
CA ASP A 30 -6.23 8.58 -5.97
C ASP A 30 -6.35 8.14 -7.43
N PHE A 31 -5.50 7.23 -7.91
CA PHE A 31 -5.53 6.71 -9.28
C PHE A 31 -6.39 5.46 -9.44
N GLY A 32 -6.73 4.78 -8.34
CA GLY A 32 -7.47 3.53 -8.35
C GLY A 32 -6.71 2.39 -9.04
N LEU A 33 -5.39 2.37 -8.96
CA LEU A 33 -4.52 1.35 -9.57
C LEU A 33 -4.36 0.10 -8.69
N ASN A 34 -4.69 0.20 -7.40
CA ASN A 34 -4.61 -0.89 -6.44
C ASN A 34 -5.99 -1.48 -6.15
N ASP A 35 -6.12 -2.80 -6.21
CA ASP A 35 -7.39 -3.50 -5.95
C ASP A 35 -7.83 -3.42 -4.49
N ASN A 36 -6.90 -3.21 -3.57
CA ASN A 36 -7.17 -2.99 -2.15
C ASN A 36 -7.74 -1.59 -1.85
N GLY A 37 -7.59 -0.63 -2.76
CA GLY A 37 -8.01 0.77 -2.59
C GLY A 37 -7.02 1.63 -1.81
N TYR A 38 -5.86 1.09 -1.42
CA TYR A 38 -4.81 1.79 -0.72
C TYR A 38 -3.76 2.37 -1.68
N PRO A 39 -3.07 3.45 -1.32
CA PRO A 39 -1.98 4.01 -2.11
C PRO A 39 -0.67 3.25 -1.88
N SER A 40 -0.74 1.95 -1.71
CA SER A 40 0.37 1.04 -1.42
C SER A 40 -0.05 -0.41 -1.65
N GLN A 41 0.93 -1.31 -1.70
CA GLN A 41 0.70 -2.73 -1.96
C GLN A 41 0.12 -3.48 -0.75
N ARG A 42 0.34 -2.95 0.47
CA ARG A 42 -0.16 -3.49 1.74
C ARG A 42 -0.95 -2.40 2.49
N SER A 43 -1.36 -2.69 3.72
CA SER A 43 -1.94 -1.67 4.60
C SER A 43 -1.00 -0.46 4.70
N PRO A 44 -1.46 0.76 4.40
CA PRO A 44 -0.61 1.94 4.38
C PRO A 44 -0.38 2.53 5.78
N ILE A 45 -0.50 1.72 6.82
CA ILE A 45 -0.30 2.15 8.19
C ILE A 45 0.20 1.00 9.05
N SER A 46 1.26 1.25 9.81
CA SER A 46 1.78 0.32 10.80
C SER A 46 0.77 0.08 11.93
N LEU A 47 0.58 -1.17 12.33
CA LEU A 47 -0.24 -1.51 13.50
C LEU A 47 0.29 -0.86 14.78
N ASN A 48 1.60 -0.67 14.87
CA ASN A 48 2.27 -0.05 16.00
C ASN A 48 2.03 1.47 16.08
N ALA A 49 1.59 2.10 14.98
CA ALA A 49 1.18 3.50 14.94
C ALA A 49 -0.29 3.74 15.35
N ILE A 50 -1.11 2.68 15.46
CA ILE A 50 -2.56 2.80 15.66
C ILE A 50 -2.89 2.90 17.15
N GLU A 51 -3.59 3.96 17.54
CA GLU A 51 -4.24 4.09 18.85
C GLU A 51 -5.66 3.53 18.81
N GLN A 52 -6.42 3.92 17.76
CA GLN A 52 -7.81 3.52 17.61
C GLN A 52 -8.14 3.25 16.15
N LEU A 53 -8.87 2.15 15.90
CA LEU A 53 -9.44 1.82 14.61
C LEU A 53 -10.95 1.64 14.75
N ALA A 54 -11.71 2.31 13.87
CA ALA A 54 -13.15 2.20 13.80
C ALA A 54 -13.61 1.91 12.37
N VAL A 55 -14.46 0.90 12.20
CA VAL A 55 -15.09 0.59 10.91
C VAL A 55 -16.56 1.00 10.96
N LYS A 56 -16.96 1.90 10.08
CA LYS A 56 -18.33 2.41 9.96
C LYS A 56 -18.96 1.88 8.67
N VAL A 57 -19.95 1.03 8.82
CA VAL A 57 -20.69 0.44 7.69
C VAL A 57 -21.77 1.41 7.26
N ALA A 58 -21.73 1.87 6.01
CA ALA A 58 -22.71 2.78 5.41
C ALA A 58 -23.13 3.93 6.36
N PRO A 59 -22.21 4.72 6.92
CA PRO A 59 -22.55 5.78 7.87
C PRO A 59 -23.49 6.81 7.23
N ALA A 60 -24.59 7.15 7.93
CA ALA A 60 -25.57 8.11 7.46
C ALA A 60 -25.22 9.57 7.83
N SER A 61 -24.12 9.81 8.54
CA SER A 61 -23.69 11.16 8.92
C SER A 61 -23.24 11.97 7.70
N VAL A 62 -23.60 13.23 7.66
CA VAL A 62 -23.14 14.21 6.63
C VAL A 62 -21.63 14.46 6.65
N GLU A 63 -20.93 14.01 7.69
CA GLU A 63 -19.48 14.12 7.83
C GLU A 63 -18.70 13.16 6.89
N TYR A 64 -19.40 12.17 6.33
CA TYR A 64 -18.79 11.14 5.48
C TYR A 64 -19.28 11.23 4.05
N SER A 65 -18.33 11.23 3.12
CA SER A 65 -18.59 11.25 1.68
C SER A 65 -17.54 10.41 0.94
N GLY A 66 -17.75 10.13 -0.33
CA GLY A 66 -16.76 9.49 -1.19
C GLY A 66 -16.65 7.97 -1.03
N PHE A 67 -17.55 7.32 -0.32
CA PHE A 67 -17.57 5.86 -0.12
C PHE A 67 -18.85 5.21 -0.67
N ARG A 68 -18.81 3.88 -0.89
CA ARG A 68 -19.98 3.04 -1.20
C ARG A 68 -20.16 1.90 -0.20
N GLY A 69 -19.07 1.36 0.35
CA GLY A 69 -19.11 0.28 1.35
C GLY A 69 -19.13 0.83 2.76
N GLY A 70 -18.04 1.44 3.16
CA GLY A 70 -17.87 1.98 4.50
C GLY A 70 -16.67 2.90 4.62
N VAL A 71 -16.49 3.37 5.84
CA VAL A 71 -15.38 4.23 6.23
C VAL A 71 -14.55 3.51 7.29
N ILE A 72 -13.25 3.44 7.09
CA ILE A 72 -12.28 2.95 8.05
C ILE A 72 -11.58 4.19 8.64
N GLU A 73 -11.78 4.45 9.91
CA GLU A 73 -11.11 5.56 10.59
C GLU A 73 -10.00 5.02 11.48
N VAL A 74 -8.84 5.60 11.32
CA VAL A 74 -7.66 5.33 12.13
C VAL A 74 -7.23 6.61 12.82
N ILE A 75 -6.96 6.50 14.11
CA ILE A 75 -6.33 7.56 14.92
C ILE A 75 -4.95 7.04 15.31
N THR A 76 -3.91 7.83 15.01
CA THR A 76 -2.54 7.49 15.38
C THR A 76 -2.26 7.74 16.84
N LYS A 77 -1.31 6.95 17.41
CA LYS A 77 -0.84 7.11 18.78
C LYS A 77 -0.25 8.49 19.01
N SER A 78 -0.41 9.00 20.21
CA SER A 78 0.14 10.26 20.71
C SER A 78 1.16 9.97 21.81
N GLY A 79 2.12 10.87 21.99
CA GLY A 79 2.99 10.84 23.17
C GLY A 79 2.23 11.15 24.46
N THR A 80 2.81 10.76 25.58
CA THR A 80 2.29 10.97 26.93
C THR A 80 3.33 11.69 27.80
N ASN A 81 3.04 11.88 29.10
CA ASN A 81 3.99 12.42 30.07
C ASN A 81 5.14 11.46 30.43
N GLU A 82 5.08 10.22 29.93
CA GLU A 82 6.11 9.23 30.12
C GLU A 82 6.70 8.85 28.75
N PHE A 83 8.01 8.66 28.69
CA PHE A 83 8.63 8.10 27.51
C PHE A 83 8.27 6.63 27.38
N THR A 84 7.77 6.26 26.22
CA THR A 84 7.46 4.89 25.84
C THR A 84 8.15 4.57 24.52
N GLY A 85 8.59 3.32 24.36
CA GLY A 85 9.20 2.89 23.11
C GLY A 85 9.18 1.38 23.00
N GLU A 86 9.14 0.92 21.75
CA GLU A 86 9.24 -0.48 21.40
C GLU A 86 10.08 -0.64 20.14
N VAL A 87 10.75 -1.76 20.04
CA VAL A 87 11.40 -2.25 18.84
C VAL A 87 10.79 -3.62 18.56
N PHE A 88 10.37 -3.85 17.34
CA PHE A 88 9.69 -5.09 16.96
C PHE A 88 10.30 -5.67 15.70
N SER A 89 10.23 -6.99 15.60
CA SER A 89 10.55 -7.75 14.40
C SER A 89 9.57 -8.91 14.31
N TYR A 90 8.91 -9.02 13.17
CA TYR A 90 7.99 -10.11 12.85
C TYR A 90 8.57 -10.87 11.65
N ASP A 91 8.57 -12.18 11.76
CA ASP A 91 9.01 -13.07 10.70
C ASP A 91 7.96 -14.17 10.50
N ARG A 92 7.57 -14.37 9.25
CA ARG A 92 6.69 -15.46 8.83
C ARG A 92 7.24 -16.07 7.55
N GLY A 93 8.02 -17.13 7.70
CA GLY A 93 8.59 -17.85 6.58
C GLY A 93 7.93 -19.20 6.32
N ASP A 94 8.40 -19.88 5.30
CA ASP A 94 8.00 -21.24 4.93
C ASP A 94 8.22 -22.23 6.07
N SER A 95 9.24 -22.04 6.91
CA SER A 95 9.54 -22.87 8.10
C SER A 95 8.41 -22.92 9.14
N PHE A 96 7.50 -21.94 9.12
CA PHE A 96 6.32 -21.87 9.98
C PHE A 96 5.04 -22.36 9.29
N MET A 97 5.13 -22.77 8.03
CA MET A 97 4.01 -23.26 7.23
C MET A 97 4.12 -24.78 7.06
N GLY A 98 2.99 -25.47 6.96
CA GLY A 98 2.99 -26.87 6.57
C GLY A 98 3.37 -27.01 5.10
N ASP A 99 4.23 -27.95 4.81
CA ASP A 99 4.75 -28.27 3.47
C ASP A 99 3.97 -29.38 2.76
N GLU A 100 2.94 -29.95 3.40
CA GLU A 100 2.13 -31.04 2.85
C GLU A 100 0.65 -30.67 2.80
N SER A 101 0.01 -30.91 1.66
CA SER A 101 -1.44 -30.82 1.50
C SER A 101 -1.93 -31.97 0.62
N ASN A 102 -2.89 -32.78 1.11
CA ASN A 102 -3.46 -33.95 0.44
C ASN A 102 -2.43 -35.02 0.00
N GLY A 103 -1.28 -35.11 0.68
CA GLY A 103 -0.21 -36.02 0.36
C GLY A 103 0.80 -35.51 -0.68
N ASP A 104 0.62 -34.30 -1.17
CA ASP A 104 1.60 -33.62 -2.03
C ASP A 104 2.46 -32.68 -1.18
N VAL A 105 3.78 -32.75 -1.37
CA VAL A 105 4.73 -31.85 -0.72
C VAL A 105 4.90 -30.61 -1.58
N TYR A 106 4.71 -29.44 -0.97
CA TYR A 106 4.86 -28.14 -1.59
C TYR A 106 6.06 -27.43 -1.00
N THR A 107 6.95 -26.94 -1.86
CA THR A 107 8.02 -26.03 -1.45
C THR A 107 7.53 -24.62 -1.70
N PHE A 108 7.28 -23.87 -0.65
CA PHE A 108 6.98 -22.45 -0.72
C PHE A 108 8.24 -21.68 -0.37
N ASP A 109 8.55 -20.66 -1.15
CA ASP A 109 9.59 -19.68 -0.84
C ASP A 109 8.86 -18.40 -0.37
N LEU A 110 8.11 -18.53 0.73
CA LEU A 110 7.44 -17.41 1.37
C LEU A 110 8.35 -16.85 2.45
N ASP A 111 8.68 -15.59 2.31
CA ASP A 111 9.35 -14.80 3.32
C ASP A 111 8.54 -13.52 3.52
N ASP A 112 8.06 -13.27 4.74
CA ASP A 112 7.27 -12.10 5.11
C ASP A 112 7.85 -11.57 6.42
N THR A 113 8.66 -10.55 6.29
CA THR A 113 9.34 -9.92 7.42
C THR A 113 8.83 -8.50 7.60
N SER A 114 8.77 -8.07 8.85
CA SER A 114 8.49 -6.69 9.20
C SER A 114 9.27 -6.32 10.44
N GLU A 115 10.01 -5.23 10.39
CA GLU A 115 10.78 -4.73 11.52
C GLU A 115 10.65 -3.22 11.65
N GLY A 116 10.80 -2.73 12.89
CA GLY A 116 10.65 -1.31 13.12
C GLY A 116 10.76 -0.91 14.57
N PHE A 117 10.43 0.34 14.80
CA PHE A 117 10.37 0.92 16.13
C PHE A 117 9.23 1.92 16.26
N ALA A 118 8.79 2.12 17.48
CA ALA A 118 7.90 3.21 17.86
C ALA A 118 8.43 3.87 19.14
N PHE A 119 8.39 5.19 19.19
CA PHE A 119 8.89 5.95 20.32
C PHE A 119 8.09 7.23 20.52
N GLY A 120 7.73 7.53 21.76
CA GLY A 120 6.98 8.74 22.12
C GLY A 120 7.21 9.20 23.54
N GLY A 121 6.81 10.43 23.80
CA GLY A 121 6.95 11.02 25.14
C GLY A 121 6.72 12.53 25.16
N PRO A 122 7.01 13.19 26.29
CA PRO A 122 6.85 14.61 26.43
C PRO A 122 8.05 15.39 25.85
N ILE A 123 7.76 16.42 25.05
CA ILE A 123 8.70 17.50 24.75
C ILE A 123 8.68 18.48 25.92
N ILE A 124 7.47 18.82 26.38
CA ILE A 124 7.19 19.62 27.57
C ILE A 124 6.08 18.91 28.34
N LYS A 125 6.35 18.52 29.59
CA LYS A 125 5.35 17.83 30.43
C LYS A 125 4.05 18.62 30.47
N ASP A 126 2.93 17.89 30.38
CA ASP A 126 1.55 18.39 30.42
C ASP A 126 1.18 19.35 29.27
N LYS A 127 2.08 19.57 28.24
CA LYS A 127 1.86 20.59 27.22
C LYS A 127 2.22 20.18 25.82
N ALA A 128 3.31 19.46 25.61
CA ALA A 128 3.77 19.13 24.29
C ALA A 128 4.32 17.70 24.23
N PHE A 129 3.87 16.94 23.27
CA PHE A 129 4.17 15.53 23.14
C PHE A 129 4.55 15.20 21.70
N PHE A 130 5.31 14.12 21.55
CA PHE A 130 5.63 13.56 20.24
C PHE A 130 5.45 12.05 20.22
N TYR A 131 5.20 11.52 19.03
CA TYR A 131 5.21 10.09 18.73
C TYR A 131 5.75 9.85 17.34
N VAL A 132 6.68 8.91 17.18
CA VAL A 132 7.30 8.55 15.91
C VAL A 132 7.24 7.03 15.76
N THR A 133 6.89 6.56 14.57
CA THR A 133 6.94 5.14 14.21
C THR A 133 7.62 5.00 12.85
N TYR A 134 8.49 3.99 12.74
CA TYR A 134 9.07 3.52 11.49
C TYR A 134 8.87 2.02 11.40
N GLU A 135 8.50 1.53 10.23
CA GLU A 135 8.38 0.12 9.93
C GLU A 135 8.84 -0.12 8.49
N GLU A 136 9.68 -1.14 8.30
CA GLU A 136 10.03 -1.69 6.99
C GLU A 136 9.47 -3.11 6.92
N ALA A 137 8.80 -3.43 5.82
CA ALA A 137 8.21 -4.74 5.59
C ALA A 137 8.57 -5.24 4.20
N GLU A 138 9.02 -6.49 4.13
CA GLU A 138 9.28 -7.19 2.88
C GLU A 138 8.45 -8.47 2.83
N ILE A 139 7.82 -8.72 1.70
CA ILE A 139 7.15 -9.98 1.44
C ILE A 139 7.61 -10.55 0.10
N SER A 140 8.14 -11.76 0.13
CA SER A 140 8.45 -12.55 -1.04
C SER A 140 7.42 -13.66 -1.20
N LYS A 141 6.76 -13.72 -2.36
CA LYS A 141 5.78 -14.78 -2.69
C LYS A 141 6.25 -15.56 -3.91
N PRO A 142 6.20 -16.90 -3.87
CA PRO A 142 6.59 -17.70 -5.02
C PRO A 142 5.66 -17.47 -6.20
N ILE A 143 6.22 -17.45 -7.39
CA ILE A 143 5.47 -17.54 -8.63
C ILE A 143 5.05 -19.00 -8.81
N THR A 144 3.77 -19.23 -9.08
CA THR A 144 3.22 -20.60 -9.11
C THR A 144 3.51 -21.38 -10.40
N HIS A 145 3.85 -20.70 -11.50
CA HIS A 145 4.11 -21.32 -12.80
C HIS A 145 5.49 -20.94 -13.32
N GLY A 146 6.26 -21.93 -13.78
CA GLY A 146 7.55 -21.73 -14.39
C GLY A 146 7.92 -22.80 -15.40
N PRO A 147 9.04 -22.61 -16.12
CA PRO A 147 9.49 -23.59 -17.09
C PRO A 147 9.78 -24.94 -16.42
N THR A 148 9.59 -26.01 -17.18
CA THR A 148 9.96 -27.37 -16.73
C THR A 148 11.45 -27.40 -16.38
N GLY A 149 11.75 -27.83 -15.16
CA GLY A 149 13.10 -27.79 -14.60
C GLY A 149 13.39 -26.58 -13.71
N SER A 150 12.48 -25.65 -13.55
CA SER A 150 12.64 -24.48 -12.65
C SER A 150 12.47 -24.79 -11.16
N GLY A 151 11.83 -25.92 -10.82
CA GLY A 151 11.47 -26.25 -9.42
C GLY A 151 10.18 -25.60 -8.94
N LEU A 152 9.53 -24.76 -9.77
CA LEU A 152 8.25 -24.15 -9.40
C LEU A 152 7.08 -25.15 -9.41
N PRO A 153 6.01 -24.91 -8.62
CA PRO A 153 4.94 -25.90 -8.41
C PRO A 153 4.24 -26.35 -9.70
N ASN A 154 4.00 -25.45 -10.64
CA ASN A 154 3.31 -25.76 -11.88
C ASN A 154 4.23 -25.55 -13.08
N ASN A 155 4.41 -26.61 -13.88
CA ASN A 155 5.25 -26.56 -15.07
C ASN A 155 4.52 -25.96 -16.26
N ILE A 156 5.16 -24.98 -16.91
CA ILE A 156 4.84 -24.54 -18.27
C ILE A 156 5.54 -25.51 -19.22
N ARG A 157 4.91 -25.84 -20.34
CA ARG A 157 5.47 -26.75 -21.36
C ARG A 157 6.56 -26.10 -22.24
N ILE A 158 7.52 -25.48 -21.55
CA ILE A 158 8.80 -24.99 -22.06
C ILE A 158 9.85 -25.34 -21.02
N THR A 159 11.02 -25.77 -21.41
CA THR A 159 12.11 -26.12 -20.50
C THR A 159 12.98 -24.92 -20.15
N THR A 160 13.72 -25.02 -19.05
CA THR A 160 14.74 -24.01 -18.67
C THR A 160 15.79 -23.82 -19.77
N ASP A 161 16.17 -24.91 -20.47
CA ASP A 161 17.13 -24.86 -21.57
C ASP A 161 16.56 -24.11 -22.80
N GLU A 162 15.27 -24.31 -23.11
CA GLU A 162 14.60 -23.58 -24.19
C GLU A 162 14.48 -22.10 -23.87
N VAL A 163 14.20 -21.74 -22.61
CA VAL A 163 14.20 -20.34 -22.13
C VAL A 163 15.59 -19.74 -22.29
N ALA A 164 16.65 -20.44 -21.87
CA ALA A 164 18.02 -19.99 -22.03
C ALA A 164 18.40 -19.81 -23.51
N ASN A 165 17.96 -20.72 -24.40
CA ASN A 165 18.20 -20.62 -25.82
C ASN A 165 17.48 -19.42 -26.47
N ILE A 166 16.22 -19.16 -26.08
CA ILE A 166 15.48 -17.96 -26.53
C ILE A 166 16.23 -16.70 -26.09
N ARG A 167 16.69 -16.64 -24.85
CA ARG A 167 17.49 -15.54 -24.33
C ARG A 167 18.75 -15.31 -25.16
N GLN A 168 19.51 -16.38 -25.46
CA GLN A 168 20.73 -16.31 -26.25
C GLN A 168 20.45 -15.81 -27.69
N ILE A 169 19.41 -16.34 -28.33
CA ILE A 169 19.03 -15.92 -29.68
C ILE A 169 18.64 -14.44 -29.68
N THR A 170 17.89 -14.01 -28.68
CA THR A 170 17.46 -12.60 -28.54
C THR A 170 18.66 -11.67 -28.39
N GLN A 171 19.66 -12.06 -27.59
CA GLN A 171 20.90 -11.31 -27.45
C GLN A 171 21.72 -11.27 -28.75
N ASP A 172 21.94 -12.42 -29.40
CA ASP A 172 22.82 -12.54 -30.56
C ASP A 172 22.24 -11.90 -31.80
N VAL A 173 20.94 -12.05 -32.03
CA VAL A 173 20.28 -11.63 -33.28
C VAL A 173 19.67 -10.22 -33.15
N TYR A 174 19.08 -9.90 -31.99
CA TYR A 174 18.35 -8.64 -31.81
C TYR A 174 19.10 -7.65 -30.90
N GLY A 175 20.22 -8.05 -30.29
CA GLY A 175 21.05 -7.18 -29.46
C GLY A 175 20.40 -6.77 -28.12
N PHE A 176 19.47 -7.57 -27.63
CA PHE A 176 18.69 -7.28 -26.44
C PHE A 176 18.61 -8.51 -25.50
N ASP A 177 18.81 -8.29 -24.21
CA ASP A 177 18.70 -9.35 -23.19
C ASP A 177 17.30 -9.36 -22.57
N PRO A 178 16.48 -10.42 -22.76
CA PRO A 178 15.17 -10.56 -22.12
C PRO A 178 15.24 -10.96 -20.64
N LEU A 179 16.39 -11.11 -20.01
CA LEU A 179 16.68 -11.36 -18.60
C LEU A 179 16.29 -12.75 -18.02
N GLY A 180 15.63 -13.60 -18.74
CA GLY A 180 15.21 -14.92 -18.22
C GLY A 180 13.83 -14.86 -17.57
N TYR A 181 13.66 -15.48 -16.39
CA TYR A 181 12.38 -15.53 -15.68
C TYR A 181 12.60 -15.35 -14.18
N THR A 182 11.58 -14.87 -13.49
CA THR A 182 11.55 -14.62 -12.04
C THR A 182 10.88 -15.78 -11.31
N ASN A 183 11.40 -16.17 -10.16
CA ASN A 183 10.86 -17.25 -9.32
C ASN A 183 9.95 -16.74 -8.19
N SER A 184 10.16 -15.52 -7.73
CA SER A 184 9.43 -14.91 -6.64
C SER A 184 9.02 -13.48 -6.98
N ASN A 185 7.92 -13.06 -6.39
CA ASN A 185 7.43 -11.70 -6.48
C ASN A 185 7.69 -11.00 -5.14
N VAL A 186 8.61 -10.03 -5.16
CA VAL A 186 9.00 -9.28 -3.97
C VAL A 186 8.23 -7.97 -3.90
N SER A 187 7.69 -7.67 -2.74
CA SER A 187 7.07 -6.39 -2.40
C SER A 187 7.72 -5.84 -1.14
N VAL A 188 8.17 -4.60 -1.21
CA VAL A 188 8.78 -3.87 -0.08
C VAL A 188 7.90 -2.69 0.25
N GLN A 189 7.78 -2.38 1.53
CA GLN A 189 7.07 -1.19 2.01
C GLN A 189 7.77 -0.61 3.22
N GLU A 190 8.03 0.69 3.16
CA GLU A 190 8.48 1.50 4.29
C GLU A 190 7.33 2.39 4.75
N PHE A 191 7.20 2.55 6.04
CA PHE A 191 6.18 3.38 6.65
C PHE A 191 6.79 4.27 7.74
N THR A 192 6.58 5.57 7.63
CA THR A 192 7.01 6.56 8.62
C THR A 192 5.82 7.37 9.11
N THR A 193 5.68 7.51 10.41
CA THR A 193 4.73 8.44 11.03
C THR A 193 5.42 9.29 12.06
N ALA A 194 5.15 10.59 12.03
CA ALA A 194 5.52 11.51 13.10
C ALA A 194 4.31 12.35 13.49
N ARG A 195 4.06 12.43 14.80
CA ARG A 195 2.97 13.23 15.37
C ARG A 195 3.48 14.10 16.49
N LEU A 196 3.00 15.35 16.50
CA LEU A 196 3.23 16.32 17.57
C LEU A 196 1.89 16.82 18.07
N ASP A 197 1.71 16.82 19.37
CA ASP A 197 0.52 17.33 20.05
C ASP A 197 0.91 18.45 21.01
N PHE A 198 0.18 19.56 20.95
CA PHE A 198 0.40 20.73 21.78
C PHE A 198 -0.90 21.12 22.49
N ASP A 199 -0.93 21.03 23.80
CA ASP A 199 -1.98 21.60 24.63
C ASP A 199 -1.68 23.09 24.81
N LEU A 200 -2.20 23.93 23.89
CA LEU A 200 -1.98 25.38 23.87
C LEU A 200 -2.58 26.04 25.06
N THR A 201 -3.75 25.59 25.50
CA THR A 201 -4.46 25.89 26.71
C THR A 201 -5.29 24.68 27.14
N ASP A 202 -5.94 24.71 28.29
CA ASP A 202 -6.87 23.65 28.72
C ASP A 202 -8.04 23.43 27.74
N ALA A 203 -8.33 24.43 26.89
CA ALA A 203 -9.42 24.38 25.91
C ALA A 203 -8.97 24.13 24.45
N HIS A 204 -7.69 24.29 24.15
CA HIS A 204 -7.21 24.27 22.77
C HIS A 204 -6.04 23.31 22.60
N ARG A 205 -6.22 22.32 21.72
CA ARG A 205 -5.18 21.36 21.35
C ARG A 205 -4.88 21.44 19.86
N LEU A 206 -3.60 21.59 19.54
CA LEU A 206 -3.06 21.53 18.17
C LEU A 206 -2.34 20.21 17.97
N THR A 207 -2.69 19.48 16.93
CA THR A 207 -1.99 18.29 16.45
C THR A 207 -1.37 18.58 15.09
N LEU A 208 -0.09 18.23 14.93
CA LEU A 208 0.61 18.20 13.65
C LEU A 208 0.99 16.76 13.36
N ASN A 209 0.85 16.32 12.11
CA ASN A 209 1.21 14.96 11.70
C ASN A 209 1.89 14.94 10.34
N TYR A 210 2.82 14.02 10.19
CA TYR A 210 3.47 13.62 8.96
C TYR A 210 3.35 12.11 8.80
N LYS A 211 3.05 11.66 7.61
CA LYS A 211 2.98 10.24 7.26
C LYS A 211 3.55 10.06 5.88
N GLU A 212 4.36 9.04 5.72
CA GLU A 212 4.93 8.62 4.46
C GLU A 212 4.80 7.11 4.32
N VAL A 213 4.42 6.68 3.15
CA VAL A 213 4.43 5.29 2.73
C VAL A 213 5.18 5.23 1.41
N ASP A 214 6.30 4.53 1.39
CA ASP A 214 7.01 4.14 0.17
C ASP A 214 6.84 2.64 -0.02
N SER A 215 6.29 2.25 -1.15
CA SER A 215 6.07 0.84 -1.46
C SER A 215 6.45 0.52 -2.89
N SER A 216 6.97 -0.68 -3.08
CA SER A 216 7.27 -1.17 -4.41
C SER A 216 6.93 -2.66 -4.54
N LYS A 217 6.54 -3.06 -5.74
CA LYS A 217 6.22 -4.45 -6.08
C LYS A 217 6.62 -4.77 -7.50
N LEU A 218 7.18 -5.95 -7.70
CA LEU A 218 7.35 -6.50 -9.04
C LEU A 218 6.00 -6.98 -9.58
N ASN A 219 5.62 -6.50 -10.74
CA ASN A 219 4.41 -6.87 -11.45
C ASN A 219 4.73 -7.39 -12.86
N GLY A 220 3.77 -8.05 -13.48
CA GLY A 220 3.89 -8.49 -14.87
C GLY A 220 4.35 -9.93 -15.05
N ALA A 221 4.73 -10.65 -13.99
CA ALA A 221 4.98 -12.09 -14.06
C ALA A 221 3.69 -12.86 -14.34
N ASN A 222 3.16 -12.72 -15.56
CA ASN A 222 1.89 -13.32 -16.00
C ASN A 222 2.04 -14.79 -16.41
N ASN A 223 2.88 -15.53 -15.71
CA ASN A 223 3.09 -16.96 -15.97
C ASN A 223 1.80 -17.76 -15.75
N SER A 224 1.50 -18.62 -16.66
CA SER A 224 0.35 -19.52 -16.62
C SER A 224 0.69 -20.84 -17.31
N SER A 225 -0.20 -21.81 -17.29
CA SER A 225 -0.01 -23.07 -18.02
C SER A 225 0.28 -22.92 -19.52
N ARG A 226 0.05 -21.72 -20.10
CA ARG A 226 0.23 -21.43 -21.53
C ARG A 226 1.04 -20.16 -21.82
N THR A 227 1.47 -19.44 -20.82
CA THR A 227 2.23 -18.20 -20.99
C THR A 227 3.50 -18.26 -20.17
N MET A 228 4.63 -17.98 -20.81
CA MET A 228 5.92 -17.77 -20.20
C MET A 228 6.28 -16.29 -20.36
N THR A 229 6.39 -15.57 -19.26
CA THR A 229 6.80 -14.17 -19.24
C THR A 229 8.28 -14.09 -18.85
N PHE A 230 9.07 -13.46 -19.71
CA PHE A 230 10.45 -13.12 -19.39
C PHE A 230 10.52 -11.88 -18.50
N SER A 231 11.54 -11.79 -17.66
CA SER A 231 11.67 -10.69 -16.69
C SER A 231 11.78 -9.31 -17.35
N SER A 232 12.14 -9.23 -18.62
CA SER A 232 12.06 -7.98 -19.39
C SER A 232 10.63 -7.46 -19.62
N ALA A 233 9.62 -8.31 -19.52
CA ALA A 233 8.21 -7.94 -19.64
C ALA A 233 7.55 -7.68 -18.27
N GLU A 234 8.29 -7.89 -17.18
CA GLU A 234 7.90 -7.48 -15.84
C GLU A 234 8.20 -5.98 -15.62
N TYR A 235 7.63 -5.39 -14.60
CA TYR A 235 7.90 -4.01 -14.22
C TYR A 235 7.82 -3.81 -12.72
N GLN A 236 8.68 -2.91 -12.21
CA GLN A 236 8.60 -2.44 -10.84
C GLN A 236 7.53 -1.37 -10.75
N LYS A 237 6.51 -1.60 -9.94
CA LYS A 237 5.53 -0.58 -9.56
C LYS A 237 5.96 0.03 -8.24
N GLY A 238 6.32 1.30 -8.27
CA GLY A 238 6.66 2.10 -7.09
C GLY A 238 5.50 3.04 -6.75
N GLU A 239 5.22 3.22 -5.47
CA GLU A 239 4.18 4.10 -4.96
C GLU A 239 4.69 4.81 -3.72
N ILE A 240 4.74 6.15 -3.78
CA ILE A 240 5.10 7.00 -2.66
C ILE A 240 3.88 7.86 -2.33
N THR A 241 3.49 7.88 -1.07
CA THR A 241 2.41 8.75 -0.58
C THR A 241 2.88 9.47 0.67
N GLU A 242 2.94 10.79 0.57
CA GLU A 242 3.25 11.68 1.68
C GLU A 242 2.01 12.46 2.10
N THR A 243 1.84 12.61 3.40
CA THR A 243 0.75 13.41 3.97
C THR A 243 1.27 14.27 5.11
N THR A 244 1.02 15.57 5.04
CA THR A 244 1.26 16.51 6.14
C THR A 244 -0.07 17.10 6.57
N GLY A 245 -0.33 17.14 7.87
CA GLY A 245 -1.61 17.61 8.39
C GLY A 245 -1.51 18.37 9.68
N MET A 246 -2.50 19.23 9.91
CA MET A 246 -2.74 19.88 11.18
C MET A 246 -4.22 19.79 11.56
N LEU A 247 -4.49 19.67 12.86
CA LEU A 247 -5.81 19.68 13.46
C LEU A 247 -5.79 20.54 14.70
N LEU A 248 -6.64 21.55 14.74
CA LEU A 248 -6.90 22.37 15.93
C LEU A 248 -8.29 22.04 16.48
N VAL A 249 -8.33 21.51 17.70
CA VAL A 249 -9.57 21.26 18.44
C VAL A 249 -9.70 22.34 19.52
N SER A 250 -10.86 22.99 19.57
CA SER A 250 -11.14 24.07 20.52
C SER A 250 -12.47 23.85 21.23
N ASN A 251 -12.41 23.67 22.55
CA ASN A 251 -13.54 23.56 23.43
C ASN A 251 -13.88 24.98 23.99
N TRP A 252 -14.77 25.68 23.30
CA TRP A 252 -15.15 27.06 23.67
C TRP A 252 -16.02 27.14 24.93
N SER A 253 -16.81 26.10 25.14
CA SER A 253 -17.63 25.90 26.34
C SER A 253 -17.94 24.39 26.46
N ASP A 254 -18.62 24.00 27.57
CA ASP A 254 -19.09 22.62 27.74
C ASP A 254 -20.02 22.14 26.60
N ASP A 255 -20.66 23.08 25.91
CA ASP A 255 -21.64 22.78 24.84
C ASP A 255 -21.13 23.04 23.44
N PHE A 256 -20.00 23.74 23.24
CA PHE A 256 -19.53 24.15 21.92
C PHE A 256 -18.07 23.80 21.66
N ILE A 257 -17.86 23.00 20.61
CA ILE A 257 -16.56 22.51 20.17
C ILE A 257 -16.36 22.87 18.69
N THR A 258 -15.17 23.30 18.32
CA THR A 258 -14.78 23.46 16.92
C THR A 258 -13.55 22.63 16.59
N GLU A 259 -13.52 22.14 15.35
CA GLU A 259 -12.38 21.44 14.75
C GLU A 259 -12.02 22.15 13.46
N VAL A 260 -10.76 22.54 13.32
CA VAL A 260 -10.20 23.09 12.08
C VAL A 260 -9.05 22.21 11.65
N SER A 261 -9.14 21.65 10.45
CA SER A 261 -8.07 20.82 9.89
C SER A 261 -7.64 21.33 8.53
N PHE A 262 -6.35 21.16 8.26
CA PHE A 262 -5.74 21.38 6.97
C PHE A 262 -4.72 20.28 6.73
N SER A 263 -4.68 19.75 5.50
CA SER A 263 -3.67 18.76 5.14
C SER A 263 -3.38 18.77 3.64
N THR A 264 -2.18 18.33 3.31
CA THR A 264 -1.75 18.03 1.95
C THR A 264 -1.45 16.55 1.84
N LYS A 265 -1.75 15.96 0.70
CA LYS A 265 -1.35 14.61 0.32
C LYS A 265 -0.74 14.66 -1.08
N GLU A 266 0.47 14.16 -1.20
CA GLU A 266 1.13 13.91 -2.48
C GLU A 266 1.16 12.40 -2.71
N GLN A 267 0.83 11.97 -3.92
CA GLN A 267 0.93 10.57 -4.32
C GLN A 267 1.63 10.49 -5.67
N ILE A 268 2.70 9.69 -5.72
CA ILE A 268 3.47 9.38 -6.92
C ILE A 268 3.36 7.89 -7.18
N THR A 269 3.01 7.52 -8.41
CA THR A 269 3.01 6.13 -8.85
C THR A 269 3.84 6.01 -10.12
N SER A 270 4.88 5.18 -10.07
CA SER A 270 5.76 4.90 -11.19
C SER A 270 5.68 3.43 -11.62
N GLN A 271 5.88 3.18 -12.91
CA GLN A 271 5.98 1.82 -13.45
C GLN A 271 7.21 1.75 -14.35
N MET A 272 8.25 1.06 -13.88
CA MET A 272 9.55 1.02 -14.55
C MET A 272 9.89 -0.38 -15.02
N SER A 273 10.21 -0.50 -16.32
CA SER A 273 10.74 -1.74 -16.89
C SER A 273 12.21 -1.91 -16.53
N PRO A 274 12.68 -3.13 -16.18
CA PRO A 274 14.08 -3.41 -15.90
C PRO A 274 15.00 -3.22 -17.13
N VAL A 275 14.44 -3.20 -18.34
CA VAL A 275 15.17 -3.03 -19.60
C VAL A 275 14.94 -1.66 -20.26
N GLY A 276 14.24 -0.74 -19.57
CA GLY A 276 13.85 0.56 -20.10
C GLY A 276 12.69 0.44 -21.12
N GLN A 277 12.28 1.58 -21.68
CA GLN A 277 11.12 1.68 -22.56
C GLN A 277 11.48 1.76 -24.06
N ALA A 278 12.77 1.78 -24.38
CA ALA A 278 13.22 1.95 -25.78
C ALA A 278 13.11 0.70 -26.64
N LEU A 279 12.81 -0.44 -26.01
CA LEU A 279 12.71 -1.73 -26.70
C LEU A 279 11.25 -2.05 -27.02
N PRO A 280 10.97 -2.76 -28.12
CA PRO A 280 9.63 -3.22 -28.42
C PRO A 280 9.24 -4.42 -27.55
N PHE A 281 7.95 -4.57 -27.30
CA PHE A 281 7.37 -5.80 -26.76
C PHE A 281 7.30 -6.87 -27.85
N PHE A 282 7.73 -8.07 -27.53
CA PHE A 282 7.67 -9.23 -28.42
C PHE A 282 6.77 -10.31 -27.82
N GLN A 283 5.98 -10.90 -28.69
CA GLN A 283 5.20 -12.09 -28.38
C GLN A 283 5.55 -13.19 -29.35
N ILE A 284 6.11 -14.29 -28.83
CA ILE A 284 6.45 -15.47 -29.61
C ILE A 284 5.38 -16.53 -29.37
N ASN A 285 4.64 -16.90 -30.38
CA ASN A 285 3.69 -18.00 -30.31
C ASN A 285 4.41 -19.34 -30.57
N ASP A 286 3.92 -20.38 -29.90
CA ASP A 286 4.49 -21.73 -29.97
C ASP A 286 5.99 -21.79 -29.61
N CYS A 287 6.40 -20.98 -28.63
CA CYS A 287 7.75 -21.01 -28.10
C CYS A 287 7.94 -22.29 -27.24
N GLY A 288 8.90 -23.13 -27.59
CA GLY A 288 9.13 -24.44 -26.97
C GLY A 288 8.12 -25.50 -27.42
N SER A 289 6.87 -25.42 -27.01
CA SER A 289 5.79 -26.35 -27.36
C SER A 289 4.59 -25.65 -27.98
N GLN A 290 3.81 -26.41 -28.79
CA GLN A 290 2.59 -25.89 -29.40
C GLN A 290 1.62 -25.33 -28.35
N GLY A 291 1.12 -24.11 -28.55
CA GLY A 291 0.17 -23.41 -27.72
C GLY A 291 0.80 -22.72 -26.52
N ILE A 292 2.12 -22.64 -26.42
CA ILE A 292 2.83 -21.84 -25.43
C ILE A 292 3.20 -20.48 -26.03
N ARG A 293 2.94 -19.42 -25.30
CA ARG A 293 3.26 -18.05 -25.67
C ARG A 293 4.38 -17.53 -24.78
N CYS A 294 5.43 -16.97 -25.36
CA CYS A 294 6.48 -16.26 -24.67
C CYS A 294 6.32 -14.75 -24.84
N GLU A 295 6.46 -14.00 -23.78
CA GLU A 295 6.37 -12.55 -23.74
C GLU A 295 7.72 -11.95 -23.29
N LEU A 296 8.28 -11.05 -24.11
CA LEU A 296 9.60 -10.45 -23.92
C LEU A 296 9.55 -8.94 -24.23
N GLY A 297 10.41 -8.18 -23.58
CA GLY A 297 10.49 -6.72 -23.75
C GLY A 297 9.40 -5.98 -22.98
N PRO A 298 9.55 -4.66 -22.81
CA PRO A 298 8.68 -3.87 -21.93
C PRO A 298 7.23 -3.83 -22.44
N ASP A 299 6.28 -3.98 -21.55
CA ASP A 299 4.85 -3.79 -21.84
C ASP A 299 4.61 -2.32 -22.23
N VAL A 300 4.20 -2.07 -23.48
CA VAL A 300 4.02 -0.71 -24.02
C VAL A 300 2.88 0.10 -23.38
N SER A 301 1.98 -0.56 -22.65
CA SER A 301 0.83 0.07 -22.01
C SER A 301 1.12 0.50 -20.58
N ARG A 302 1.72 -0.40 -19.80
CA ARG A 302 1.88 -0.21 -18.35
C ARG A 302 3.14 0.55 -17.99
N HIS A 303 4.23 0.34 -18.70
CA HIS A 303 5.53 0.96 -18.43
C HIS A 303 5.59 2.47 -18.79
N ALA A 304 4.51 3.05 -19.30
CA ALA A 304 4.42 4.47 -19.61
C ALA A 304 3.72 5.29 -18.51
N ASN A 305 3.29 4.65 -17.43
CA ASN A 305 2.62 5.33 -16.34
C ASN A 305 3.66 5.91 -15.37
N ASP A 306 3.66 7.24 -15.30
CA ASP A 306 4.38 8.03 -14.31
C ASP A 306 3.40 9.11 -13.87
N LEU A 307 2.77 8.88 -12.73
CA LEU A 307 1.60 9.63 -12.28
C LEU A 307 1.93 10.32 -10.97
N ALA A 308 1.59 11.61 -10.88
CA ALA A 308 1.69 12.37 -9.65
C ALA A 308 0.40 13.15 -9.41
N THR A 309 -0.05 13.19 -8.17
CA THR A 309 -1.17 14.04 -7.74
C THR A 309 -0.83 14.77 -6.47
N GLU A 310 -1.38 15.95 -6.33
CA GLU A 310 -1.41 16.70 -5.08
C GLU A 310 -2.86 16.93 -4.67
N THR A 311 -3.18 16.65 -3.41
CA THR A 311 -4.51 16.90 -2.86
C THR A 311 -4.39 17.77 -1.61
N THR A 312 -5.11 18.88 -1.60
CA THR A 312 -5.25 19.75 -0.43
C THR A 312 -6.64 19.59 0.19
N PHE A 313 -6.66 19.35 1.50
CA PHE A 313 -7.88 19.29 2.30
C PHE A 313 -7.94 20.44 3.29
N ALA A 314 -9.09 21.09 3.37
CA ALA A 314 -9.39 22.06 4.40
C ALA A 314 -10.78 21.82 4.96
N LYS A 315 -10.93 21.75 6.28
CA LYS A 315 -12.19 21.46 6.96
C LYS A 315 -12.35 22.34 8.19
N ILE A 316 -13.55 22.87 8.37
CA ILE A 316 -14.00 23.47 9.60
C ILE A 316 -15.30 22.79 10.03
N LYS A 317 -15.35 22.34 11.28
CA LYS A 317 -16.51 21.67 11.88
C LYS A 317 -16.86 22.33 13.20
N GLY A 318 -18.15 22.56 13.44
CA GLY A 318 -18.71 22.96 14.72
C GLY A 318 -19.64 21.88 15.26
N THR A 319 -19.54 21.59 16.54
CA THR A 319 -20.48 20.72 17.26
C THR A 319 -21.06 21.51 18.43
N TYR A 320 -22.37 21.60 18.46
CA TYR A 320 -23.12 22.28 19.50
C TYR A 320 -24.11 21.34 20.18
N TYR A 321 -24.03 21.26 21.49
CA TYR A 321 -24.93 20.46 22.31
C TYR A 321 -26.03 21.38 22.94
N MET A 322 -27.30 21.08 22.64
CA MET A 322 -28.44 21.82 23.08
C MET A 322 -29.43 20.88 23.78
N GLY A 323 -29.32 20.72 25.09
CA GLY A 323 -30.10 19.74 25.83
C GLY A 323 -29.85 18.33 25.33
N ASN A 324 -30.90 17.68 24.78
CA ASN A 324 -30.79 16.32 24.20
C ASN A 324 -30.41 16.29 22.72
N HIS A 325 -30.12 17.45 22.13
CA HIS A 325 -29.79 17.54 20.71
C HIS A 325 -28.30 17.81 20.53
N LYS A 326 -27.69 17.08 19.57
CA LYS A 326 -26.34 17.36 19.05
C LYS A 326 -26.50 17.94 17.64
N LEU A 327 -26.06 19.17 17.44
CA LEU A 327 -26.01 19.82 16.14
C LEU A 327 -24.57 19.81 15.64
N THR A 328 -24.34 19.23 14.47
CA THR A 328 -23.02 19.25 13.78
C THR A 328 -23.18 19.99 12.46
N PHE A 329 -22.30 20.94 12.22
CA PHE A 329 -22.26 21.72 10.99
C PHE A 329 -20.81 21.99 10.59
N GLY A 330 -20.57 22.26 9.31
CA GLY A 330 -19.22 22.50 8.86
C GLY A 330 -19.12 22.75 7.35
N TYR A 331 -17.90 22.93 6.92
CA TYR A 331 -17.52 23.05 5.53
C TYR A 331 -16.23 22.25 5.31
N GLU A 332 -16.18 21.50 4.23
CA GLU A 332 -15.01 20.75 3.77
C GLU A 332 -14.73 21.11 2.32
N ASN A 333 -13.48 21.32 2.01
CA ASN A 333 -13.00 21.54 0.66
C ASN A 333 -11.86 20.58 0.36
N LYS A 334 -11.94 19.91 -0.79
CA LYS A 334 -10.88 19.08 -1.36
C LYS A 334 -10.53 19.65 -2.72
N LEU A 335 -9.30 20.10 -2.86
CA LEU A 335 -8.70 20.51 -4.13
C LEU A 335 -7.77 19.41 -4.59
N TRP A 336 -7.78 19.17 -5.88
CA TRP A 336 -7.07 18.07 -6.50
C TRP A 336 -6.41 18.55 -7.80
N ASP A 337 -5.08 18.37 -7.91
CA ASP A 337 -4.24 18.68 -9.06
C ASP A 337 -3.52 17.45 -9.59
#